data_7c1642f69e9bfab2a521e1f1d528f077
#
_entry.id   7c1642f69e9bfab2a521e1f1d528f077
#
_cell.length_a   1.000
_cell.length_b   1.000
_cell.length_c   1.000
_cell.angle_alpha   90.00
_cell.angle_beta   90.00
_cell.angle_gamma   90.00
#
_symmetry.space_group_name_H-M   'P 1'
#
loop_
_entity.id
_entity.type
_entity.pdbx_description
1 polymer ?
#
loop_
_entity_poly.entity_id
_entity_poly.type
_entity_poly.pdbx_seq_one_letter_code
_entity_poly.pdbx_strand_id
1 'polypeptide(L)'
;MSSSNTPVPGHRIRIWIAGARPRTLPVALAGVLAGCGAAIQLDAFLPVRGLLALVVAVALQVGVNYANDYSDGIRGTDNNRVGPVRLVGQGLVSARSVRHAALLAFLVGAIAGLALVALSGRWWLLILGAACLLAGWFYTGGPRPYGYLG
;
A
#
# COMPACT_ATOMS: atom_id res chain seq x y z
N MET A 1 -23.64 -32.32 15.30
CA MET A 1 -22.36 -31.93 15.90
C MET A 1 -21.73 -30.89 15.02
N SER A 2 -21.93 -29.62 15.36
CA SER A 2 -21.38 -28.46 14.61
C SER A 2 -19.98 -28.21 15.14
N SER A 3 -18.95 -28.53 14.37
CA SER A 3 -17.57 -28.18 14.68
C SER A 3 -17.42 -26.66 14.44
N SER A 4 -17.36 -25.89 15.53
CA SER A 4 -16.98 -24.49 15.52
C SER A 4 -15.53 -24.37 15.02
N ASN A 5 -15.39 -24.16 13.71
CA ASN A 5 -14.10 -23.93 13.08
C ASN A 5 -13.67 -22.49 13.37
N THR A 6 -13.22 -22.20 14.61
CA THR A 6 -12.59 -20.92 14.96
C THR A 6 -11.24 -20.86 14.26
N PRO A 7 -11.01 -19.90 13.34
CA PRO A 7 -9.74 -19.79 12.66
C PRO A 7 -8.62 -19.52 13.66
N VAL A 8 -7.56 -20.33 13.62
CA VAL A 8 -6.36 -20.17 14.45
C VAL A 8 -5.82 -18.75 14.24
N PRO A 9 -5.52 -17.97 15.31
CA PRO A 9 -5.09 -16.57 15.19
C PRO A 9 -3.95 -16.32 14.18
N GLY A 10 -2.98 -17.24 14.10
CA GLY A 10 -1.87 -17.16 13.14
C GLY A 10 -2.30 -17.27 11.66
N HIS A 11 -3.42 -17.91 11.35
CA HIS A 11 -3.93 -18.00 9.98
C HIS A 11 -4.42 -16.64 9.45
N ARG A 12 -5.10 -15.86 10.30
CA ARG A 12 -5.60 -14.53 9.94
C ARG A 12 -4.46 -13.57 9.60
N ILE A 13 -3.41 -13.52 10.42
CA ILE A 13 -2.24 -12.64 10.18
C ILE A 13 -1.57 -12.99 8.84
N ARG A 14 -1.37 -14.28 8.56
CA ARG A 14 -0.75 -14.74 7.30
C ARG A 14 -1.56 -14.33 6.08
N ILE A 15 -2.88 -14.34 6.14
CA ILE A 15 -3.77 -13.88 5.07
C ILE A 15 -3.53 -12.38 4.80
N TRP A 16 -3.53 -11.54 5.84
CA TRP A 16 -3.29 -10.10 5.70
C TRP A 16 -1.88 -9.80 5.14
N ILE A 17 -0.85 -10.50 5.62
CA ILE A 17 0.50 -10.36 5.07
C ILE A 17 0.53 -10.74 3.58
N ALA A 18 -0.14 -11.82 3.20
CA ALA A 18 -0.22 -12.24 1.80
C ALA A 18 -0.90 -11.18 0.92
N GLY A 19 -1.98 -10.54 1.41
CA GLY A 19 -2.66 -9.44 0.72
C GLY A 19 -1.81 -8.16 0.59
N ALA A 20 -0.94 -7.88 1.55
CA ALA A 20 0.04 -6.79 1.47
C ALA A 20 1.11 -7.02 0.38
N ARG A 21 1.20 -8.25 -0.16
CA ARG A 21 2.10 -8.66 -1.24
C ARG A 21 3.58 -8.34 -0.95
N PRO A 22 4.23 -9.00 0.01
CA PRO A 22 5.63 -8.73 0.40
C PRO A 22 6.62 -8.75 -0.77
N ARG A 23 6.32 -9.54 -1.81
CA ARG A 23 7.14 -9.64 -3.02
C ARG A 23 7.24 -8.33 -3.80
N THR A 24 6.34 -7.39 -3.60
CA THR A 24 6.36 -6.06 -4.25
C THR A 24 7.07 -5.00 -3.42
N LEU A 25 7.33 -5.23 -2.13
CA LEU A 25 7.98 -4.28 -1.24
C LEU A 25 9.42 -3.91 -1.67
N PRO A 26 10.24 -4.81 -2.25
CA PRO A 26 11.57 -4.43 -2.74
C PRO A 26 11.56 -3.26 -3.72
N VAL A 27 10.50 -3.11 -4.52
CA VAL A 27 10.35 -1.98 -5.44
C VAL A 27 10.24 -0.65 -4.68
N ALA A 28 9.45 -0.62 -3.60
CA ALA A 28 9.33 0.55 -2.74
C ALA A 28 10.64 0.87 -2.00
N LEU A 29 11.37 -0.17 -1.57
CA LEU A 29 12.66 -0.02 -0.89
C LEU A 29 13.75 0.54 -1.81
N ALA A 30 13.81 0.09 -3.06
CA ALA A 30 14.87 0.45 -4.01
C ALA A 30 14.99 1.97 -4.20
N GLY A 31 13.87 2.67 -4.39
CA GLY A 31 13.87 4.13 -4.54
C GLY A 31 14.36 4.86 -3.29
N VAL A 32 13.95 4.40 -2.11
CA VAL A 32 14.40 4.99 -0.82
C VAL A 32 15.88 4.76 -0.61
N LEU A 33 16.38 3.54 -0.86
CA LEU A 33 17.80 3.22 -0.71
C LEU A 33 18.67 4.03 -1.69
N ALA A 34 18.25 4.18 -2.93
CA ALA A 34 18.92 5.03 -3.90
C ALA A 34 18.99 6.49 -3.44
N GLY A 35 17.88 7.05 -2.95
CA GLY A 35 17.82 8.40 -2.39
C GLY A 35 18.70 8.57 -1.15
N CYS A 36 18.70 7.60 -0.24
CA CYS A 36 19.60 7.61 0.93
C CYS A 36 21.07 7.54 0.50
N GLY A 37 21.42 6.68 -0.47
CA GLY A 37 22.79 6.59 -1.01
C GLY A 37 23.26 7.92 -1.60
N ALA A 38 22.43 8.57 -2.41
CA ALA A 38 22.73 9.90 -2.95
C ALA A 38 22.91 10.96 -1.83
N ALA A 39 22.08 10.92 -0.80
CA ALA A 39 22.18 11.85 0.33
C ALA A 39 23.48 11.63 1.13
N ILE A 40 23.93 10.39 1.29
CA ILE A 40 25.21 10.06 1.94
C ILE A 40 26.37 10.63 1.13
N GLN A 41 26.37 10.47 -0.20
CA GLN A 41 27.41 11.00 -1.06
C GLN A 41 27.53 12.53 -1.02
N LEU A 42 26.43 13.20 -0.69
CA LEU A 42 26.36 14.67 -0.58
C LEU A 42 26.54 15.17 0.86
N ASP A 43 26.94 14.30 1.79
CA ASP A 43 27.04 14.60 3.24
C ASP A 43 25.75 15.20 3.83
N ALA A 44 24.60 14.85 3.25
CA ALA A 44 23.28 15.42 3.59
C ALA A 44 22.30 14.36 4.16
N PHE A 45 22.77 13.18 4.49
CA PHE A 45 21.92 12.10 5.01
C PHE A 45 21.44 12.37 6.42
N LEU A 46 20.12 12.36 6.59
CA LEU A 46 19.46 12.49 7.87
C LEU A 46 18.62 11.23 8.14
N PRO A 47 19.00 10.37 9.12
CA PRO A 47 18.36 9.07 9.37
C PRO A 47 16.84 9.16 9.56
N VAL A 48 16.35 10.17 10.27
CA VAL A 48 14.91 10.38 10.50
C VAL A 48 14.17 10.62 9.19
N ARG A 49 14.74 11.41 8.28
CA ARG A 49 14.13 11.65 6.95
C ARG A 49 14.14 10.39 6.09
N GLY A 50 15.22 9.61 6.13
CA GLY A 50 15.31 8.31 5.47
C GLY A 50 14.26 7.33 5.99
N LEU A 51 14.07 7.25 7.31
CA LEU A 51 13.06 6.41 7.93
C LEU A 51 11.63 6.85 7.56
N LEU A 52 11.33 8.14 7.58
CA LEU A 52 10.02 8.65 7.16
C LEU A 52 9.75 8.36 5.67
N ALA A 53 10.76 8.55 4.80
CA ALA A 53 10.63 8.19 3.38
C ALA A 53 10.35 6.69 3.20
N LEU A 54 11.00 5.83 4.00
CA LEU A 54 10.73 4.39 4.01
C LEU A 54 9.29 4.08 4.43
N VAL A 55 8.80 4.69 5.50
CA VAL A 55 7.42 4.52 5.96
C VAL A 55 6.44 4.96 4.88
N VAL A 56 6.66 6.11 4.22
CA VAL A 56 5.83 6.58 3.11
C VAL A 56 5.80 5.55 1.99
N ALA A 57 6.96 5.10 1.51
CA ALA A 57 7.06 4.18 0.39
C ALA A 57 6.37 2.83 0.67
N VAL A 58 6.62 2.25 1.85
CA VAL A 58 6.00 0.97 2.26
C VAL A 58 4.51 1.13 2.45
N ALA A 59 4.05 2.20 3.12
CA ALA A 59 2.63 2.44 3.36
C ALA A 59 1.86 2.65 2.06
N LEU A 60 2.39 3.41 1.10
CA LEU A 60 1.79 3.58 -0.22
C LEU A 60 1.73 2.25 -0.99
N GLN A 61 2.82 1.47 -0.98
CA GLN A 61 2.86 0.17 -1.66
C GLN A 61 1.81 -0.80 -1.10
N VAL A 62 1.70 -0.90 0.23
CA VAL A 62 0.70 -1.74 0.91
C VAL A 62 -0.70 -1.21 0.65
N GLY A 63 -0.90 0.11 0.72
CA GLY A 63 -2.17 0.77 0.43
C GLY A 63 -2.68 0.47 -0.97
N VAL A 64 -1.83 0.60 -1.98
CA VAL A 64 -2.15 0.27 -3.38
C VAL A 64 -2.48 -1.22 -3.53
N ASN A 65 -1.72 -2.12 -2.89
CA ASN A 65 -1.98 -3.55 -2.96
C ASN A 65 -3.37 -3.91 -2.41
N TYR A 66 -3.76 -3.33 -1.26
CA TYR A 66 -5.11 -3.54 -0.70
C TYR A 66 -6.20 -2.82 -1.51
N ALA A 67 -5.94 -1.62 -2.04
CA ALA A 67 -6.89 -0.91 -2.89
C ALA A 67 -7.20 -1.69 -4.17
N ASN A 68 -6.17 -2.29 -4.78
CA ASN A 68 -6.32 -3.15 -5.95
C ASN A 68 -7.12 -4.43 -5.61
N ASP A 69 -6.78 -5.10 -4.49
CA ASP A 69 -7.51 -6.30 -4.04
C ASP A 69 -8.99 -6.00 -3.80
N TYR A 70 -9.29 -4.87 -3.12
CA TYR A 70 -10.66 -4.40 -2.90
C TYR A 70 -11.38 -4.16 -4.23
N SER A 71 -10.76 -3.41 -5.14
CA SER A 71 -11.40 -2.97 -6.39
C SER A 71 -11.61 -4.13 -7.37
N ASP A 72 -10.61 -5.00 -7.51
CA ASP A 72 -10.69 -6.19 -8.35
C ASP A 72 -11.76 -7.17 -7.80
N GLY A 73 -11.78 -7.35 -6.48
CA GLY A 73 -12.71 -8.25 -5.81
C GLY A 73 -14.17 -7.82 -5.96
N ILE A 74 -14.50 -6.52 -5.81
CA ILE A 74 -15.89 -6.05 -5.99
C ILE A 74 -16.34 -6.04 -7.44
N ARG A 75 -15.42 -6.02 -8.42
CA ARG A 75 -15.72 -6.08 -9.85
C ARG A 75 -15.73 -7.50 -10.41
N GLY A 76 -15.33 -8.50 -9.62
CA GLY A 76 -15.28 -9.89 -10.06
C GLY A 76 -14.17 -10.21 -11.06
N THR A 77 -13.21 -9.29 -11.27
CA THR A 77 -12.08 -9.51 -12.20
C THR A 77 -11.14 -10.62 -11.74
N ASP A 78 -11.20 -10.99 -10.46
CA ASP A 78 -10.37 -12.02 -9.85
C ASP A 78 -11.01 -13.43 -9.85
N ASN A 79 -12.27 -13.60 -10.32
CA ASN A 79 -13.02 -14.86 -10.19
C ASN A 79 -12.38 -16.04 -10.92
N ASN A 80 -11.62 -15.80 -11.99
CA ASN A 80 -10.98 -16.84 -12.83
C ASN A 80 -9.45 -16.68 -12.90
N ARG A 81 -8.85 -15.87 -12.03
CA ARG A 81 -7.44 -15.52 -12.12
C ARG A 81 -6.57 -16.50 -11.33
N VAL A 82 -5.59 -17.13 -11.99
CA VAL A 82 -4.52 -17.87 -11.35
C VAL A 82 -3.43 -16.89 -10.93
N GLY A 83 -3.13 -16.80 -9.62
CA GLY A 83 -2.13 -15.85 -9.15
C GLY A 83 -2.01 -15.76 -7.63
N PRO A 84 -1.41 -14.69 -7.10
CA PRO A 84 -1.24 -14.50 -5.66
C PRO A 84 -2.59 -14.42 -4.93
N VAL A 85 -2.57 -14.66 -3.61
CA VAL A 85 -3.74 -14.61 -2.74
C VAL A 85 -4.51 -13.30 -2.95
N ARG A 86 -5.84 -13.42 -3.11
CA ARG A 86 -6.79 -12.32 -3.24
C ARG A 86 -7.76 -12.36 -2.07
N LEU A 87 -7.69 -11.35 -1.19
CA LEU A 87 -8.46 -11.34 0.06
C LEU A 87 -9.96 -11.29 -0.22
N VAL A 88 -10.39 -10.41 -1.12
CA VAL A 88 -11.79 -10.20 -1.47
C VAL A 88 -12.25 -11.23 -2.51
N GLY A 89 -11.50 -11.39 -3.61
CA GLY A 89 -11.89 -12.29 -4.71
C GLY A 89 -12.02 -13.76 -4.30
N GLN A 90 -11.24 -14.21 -3.31
CA GLN A 90 -11.30 -15.56 -2.74
C GLN A 90 -12.23 -15.67 -1.52
N GLY A 91 -12.93 -14.58 -1.15
CA GLY A 91 -13.85 -14.57 -0.01
C GLY A 91 -13.16 -14.73 1.35
N LEU A 92 -11.84 -14.53 1.45
CA LEU A 92 -11.07 -14.70 2.70
C LEU A 92 -11.31 -13.56 3.70
N VAL A 93 -11.56 -12.35 3.19
CA VAL A 93 -11.81 -11.14 3.98
C VAL A 93 -12.90 -10.32 3.30
N SER A 94 -13.75 -9.66 4.08
CA SER A 94 -14.77 -8.79 3.52
C SER A 94 -14.18 -7.60 2.77
N ALA A 95 -14.80 -7.21 1.66
CA ALA A 95 -14.38 -6.04 0.86
C ALA A 95 -14.28 -4.77 1.70
N ARG A 96 -15.22 -4.58 2.65
CA ARG A 96 -15.22 -3.44 3.58
C ARG A 96 -13.95 -3.40 4.43
N SER A 97 -13.52 -4.54 4.97
CA SER A 97 -12.31 -4.62 5.81
C SER A 97 -11.04 -4.33 5.00
N VAL A 98 -10.95 -4.86 3.77
CA VAL A 98 -9.80 -4.61 2.88
C VAL A 98 -9.74 -3.14 2.46
N ARG A 99 -10.90 -2.51 2.15
CA ARG A 99 -10.96 -1.07 1.88
C ARG A 99 -10.46 -0.23 3.07
N HIS A 100 -10.87 -0.57 4.29
CA HIS A 100 -10.39 0.16 5.48
C HIS A 100 -8.89 -0.02 5.70
N ALA A 101 -8.36 -1.21 5.44
CA ALA A 101 -6.91 -1.46 5.52
C ALA A 101 -6.13 -0.63 4.48
N ALA A 102 -6.65 -0.51 3.25
CA ALA A 102 -6.06 0.35 2.22
C ALA A 102 -6.05 1.82 2.65
N LEU A 103 -7.18 2.33 3.14
CA LEU A 103 -7.31 3.72 3.61
C LEU A 103 -6.40 4.00 4.81
N LEU A 104 -6.30 3.05 5.75
CA LEU A 104 -5.39 3.17 6.90
C LEU A 104 -3.92 3.23 6.45
N ALA A 105 -3.53 2.38 5.51
CA ALA A 105 -2.17 2.40 4.96
C ALA A 105 -1.87 3.75 4.26
N PHE A 106 -2.79 4.27 3.45
CA PHE A 106 -2.65 5.59 2.84
C PHE A 106 -2.58 6.71 3.88
N LEU A 107 -3.37 6.63 4.96
CA LEU A 107 -3.32 7.60 6.06
C LEU A 107 -1.97 7.60 6.76
N VAL A 108 -1.41 6.42 7.05
CA VAL A 108 -0.07 6.28 7.64
C VAL A 108 0.97 6.91 6.70
N GLY A 109 0.91 6.63 5.41
CA GLY A 109 1.78 7.23 4.41
C GLY A 109 1.64 8.76 4.34
N ALA A 110 0.42 9.27 4.40
CA ALA A 110 0.15 10.71 4.39
C ALA A 110 0.69 11.42 5.63
N ILE A 111 0.50 10.84 6.82
CA ILE A 111 1.04 11.40 8.08
C ILE A 111 2.57 11.41 8.06
N ALA A 112 3.20 10.30 7.68
CA ALA A 112 4.66 10.23 7.56
C ALA A 112 5.20 11.19 6.49
N GLY A 113 4.50 11.31 5.36
CA GLY A 113 4.84 12.26 4.29
C GLY A 113 4.73 13.72 4.74
N LEU A 114 3.67 14.06 5.48
CA LEU A 114 3.50 15.40 6.05
C LEU A 114 4.64 15.73 7.04
N ALA A 115 4.99 14.78 7.91
CA ALA A 115 6.12 14.95 8.83
C ALA A 115 7.44 15.14 8.07
N LEU A 116 7.67 14.36 7.01
CA LEU A 116 8.86 14.48 6.17
C LEU A 116 8.92 15.85 5.47
N VAL A 117 7.80 16.34 4.94
CA VAL A 117 7.69 17.67 4.31
C VAL A 117 7.97 18.77 5.33
N ALA A 118 7.37 18.69 6.52
CA ALA A 118 7.58 19.66 7.59
C ALA A 118 9.07 19.72 8.02
N LEU A 119 9.72 18.57 8.19
CA LEU A 119 11.14 18.49 8.53
C LEU A 119 12.09 18.95 7.43
N SER A 120 11.67 18.83 6.15
CA SER A 120 12.48 19.23 5.01
C SER A 120 12.26 20.69 4.59
N GLY A 121 11.15 21.31 4.99
CA GLY A 121 10.72 22.64 4.54
C GLY A 121 10.31 22.69 3.06
N ARG A 122 10.21 21.56 2.37
CA ARG A 122 9.93 21.48 0.94
C ARG A 122 8.41 21.30 0.69
N TRP A 123 7.62 22.31 0.97
CA TRP A 123 6.16 22.27 0.94
C TRP A 123 5.55 21.89 -0.41
N TRP A 124 6.24 22.14 -1.52
CA TRP A 124 5.81 21.71 -2.86
C TRP A 124 5.66 20.18 -2.98
N LEU A 125 6.37 19.39 -2.15
CA LEU A 125 6.23 17.93 -2.10
C LEU A 125 4.83 17.47 -1.68
N LEU A 126 4.02 18.32 -1.06
CA LEU A 126 2.61 18.01 -0.76
C LEU A 126 1.80 17.78 -2.03
N ILE A 127 2.08 18.55 -3.10
CA ILE A 127 1.40 18.38 -4.39
C ILE A 127 1.75 17.01 -4.97
N LEU A 128 3.03 16.64 -4.93
CA LEU A 128 3.49 15.33 -5.41
C LEU A 128 2.89 14.20 -4.56
N GLY A 129 2.89 14.34 -3.22
CA GLY A 129 2.30 13.36 -2.31
C GLY A 129 0.80 13.16 -2.56
N ALA A 130 0.05 14.25 -2.74
CA ALA A 130 -1.37 14.20 -3.10
C ALA A 130 -1.58 13.50 -4.45
N ALA A 131 -0.78 13.82 -5.46
CA ALA A 131 -0.83 13.17 -6.76
C ALA A 131 -0.57 11.66 -6.66
N CYS A 132 0.42 11.23 -5.86
CA CYS A 132 0.71 9.82 -5.62
C CYS A 132 -0.46 9.08 -4.95
N LEU A 133 -1.09 9.70 -3.93
CA LEU A 133 -2.25 9.12 -3.25
C LEU A 133 -3.44 8.97 -4.20
N LEU A 134 -3.74 10.00 -4.98
CA LEU A 134 -4.81 9.98 -5.98
C LEU A 134 -4.52 8.95 -7.07
N ALA A 135 -3.31 8.92 -7.61
CA ALA A 135 -2.91 7.93 -8.61
C ALA A 135 -3.03 6.50 -8.06
N GLY A 136 -2.56 6.25 -6.84
CA GLY A 136 -2.65 4.94 -6.20
C GLY A 136 -4.10 4.49 -5.98
N TRP A 137 -4.99 5.39 -5.58
CA TRP A 137 -6.39 5.06 -5.39
C TRP A 137 -7.13 4.86 -6.72
N PHE A 138 -6.99 5.80 -7.68
CA PHE A 138 -7.73 5.76 -8.94
C PHE A 138 -7.15 4.80 -9.97
N TYR A 139 -6.02 4.14 -9.67
CA TYR A 139 -5.49 3.10 -10.55
C TYR A 139 -6.51 2.00 -10.80
N THR A 140 -7.13 1.47 -9.75
CA THR A 140 -8.20 0.45 -9.83
C THR A 140 -9.50 0.90 -9.17
N GLY A 141 -9.48 1.95 -8.36
CA GLY A 141 -10.63 2.52 -7.63
C GLY A 141 -11.42 3.55 -8.44
N GLY A 142 -12.56 3.98 -7.85
CA GLY A 142 -13.43 4.98 -8.48
C GLY A 142 -14.30 4.45 -9.62
N PRO A 143 -15.11 5.34 -10.26
CA PRO A 143 -16.06 4.94 -11.31
C PRO A 143 -15.40 4.65 -12.65
N ARG A 144 -14.24 5.24 -12.95
CA ARG A 144 -13.47 5.06 -14.19
C ARG A 144 -11.98 4.88 -13.88
N PRO A 145 -11.57 3.73 -13.36
CA PRO A 145 -10.18 3.49 -13.02
C PRO A 145 -9.32 3.34 -14.28
N TYR A 146 -8.19 4.08 -14.31
CA TYR A 146 -7.34 4.11 -15.49
C TYR A 146 -6.50 2.83 -15.67
N GLY A 147 -6.32 2.01 -14.64
CA GLY A 147 -5.63 0.73 -14.75
C GLY A 147 -6.34 -0.33 -15.58
N TYR A 148 -7.62 -0.10 -15.96
CA TYR A 148 -8.39 -0.99 -16.85
C TYR A 148 -8.55 -0.41 -18.27
N LEU A 149 -7.89 0.71 -18.60
CA LEU A 149 -8.02 1.37 -19.90
C LEU A 149 -6.99 0.90 -20.93
N GLY A 150 -6.07 0.00 -20.54
CA GLY A 150 -5.00 -0.52 -21.41
C GLY A 150 -5.11 -1.99 -21.70
#